data_cead4ca78f68aa18df8ec9d584231ffc
#
_entry.id   cead4ca78f68aa18df8ec9d584231ffc
#
_cell.length_a   1.000
_cell.length_b   1.000
_cell.length_c   1.000
_cell.angle_alpha   90.00
_cell.angle_beta   90.00
_cell.angle_gamma   90.00
#
_symmetry.space_group_name_H-M   'P 1'
#
loop_
_entity.id
_entity.type
_entity.pdbx_description
1 polymer ?
#
loop_
_entity_poly.entity_id
_entity_poly.type
_entity_poly.pdbx_seq_one_letter_code
_entity_poly.pdbx_strand_id
1 'polypeptide(L)'
;MRGYVSVRLTNMRRILSTSILSYISLLERNLPSRASLTLGQQSVFAQRFCRKVTTDSSSMDLSDMRKKYKGDEECFEESQLVSLDPIKQFGNWFDEATKCPEIGEANAMCIATATKDGRPSARMVLLKGYSDEGFRFFTNYESRKGSELESNPYACLVFYWEPLNRQIRIEGAVERIPFQSSCDYFHSRPKSSQIGAVVSRQSTPVPNRDYLRQKNAELEEKYKDTQVPMPDYWGGYIVKPYLIEFWQGQTNRLHDRIVFTKPKDGESELGEFQHAAEGGWVYQRLSP
;
A
#
# COMPACT_ATOMS: atom_id res chain seq x y z
N MET A 1 29.64 -20.41 -54.88
CA MET A 1 29.25 -19.28 -53.96
C MET A 1 27.96 -19.53 -53.19
N ARG A 2 27.48 -20.76 -53.04
CA ARG A 2 26.28 -21.08 -52.22
C ARG A 2 26.55 -21.48 -50.76
N GLY A 3 27.81 -21.72 -50.42
CA GLY A 3 28.17 -22.23 -49.07
C GLY A 3 28.40 -21.17 -47.99
N TYR A 4 28.75 -19.95 -48.33
CA TYR A 4 29.11 -18.89 -47.37
C TYR A 4 27.93 -18.15 -46.71
N VAL A 5 26.77 -18.16 -47.34
CA VAL A 5 25.55 -17.48 -46.80
C VAL A 5 24.85 -18.37 -45.76
N SER A 6 24.93 -19.69 -45.93
CA SER A 6 24.29 -20.66 -45.01
C SER A 6 24.96 -20.69 -43.62
N VAL A 7 26.28 -20.52 -43.53
CA VAL A 7 27.04 -20.61 -42.27
C VAL A 7 26.80 -19.37 -41.38
N ARG A 8 26.56 -18.18 -41.97
CA ARG A 8 26.28 -16.98 -41.17
C ARG A 8 24.84 -16.95 -40.62
N LEU A 9 23.87 -17.51 -41.31
CA LEU A 9 22.49 -17.63 -40.81
C LEU A 9 22.36 -18.65 -39.66
N THR A 10 23.15 -19.70 -39.69
CA THR A 10 23.12 -20.73 -38.63
C THR A 10 23.70 -20.22 -37.31
N ASN A 11 24.66 -19.31 -37.32
CA ASN A 11 25.21 -18.70 -36.11
C ASN A 11 24.30 -17.61 -35.51
N MET A 12 23.47 -16.93 -36.31
CA MET A 12 22.47 -15.97 -35.78
C MET A 12 21.27 -16.66 -35.13
N ARG A 13 20.93 -17.90 -35.53
CA ARG A 13 19.82 -18.64 -34.91
C ARG A 13 20.07 -19.07 -33.45
N ARG A 14 21.29 -19.01 -32.96
CA ARG A 14 21.65 -19.35 -31.57
C ARG A 14 21.42 -18.20 -30.55
N ILE A 15 21.12 -16.99 -31.00
CA ILE A 15 21.06 -15.77 -30.14
C ILE A 15 19.68 -15.15 -30.14
N LEU A 16 18.74 -15.61 -30.98
CA LEU A 16 17.42 -15.00 -31.10
C LEU A 16 16.31 -15.83 -30.46
N SER A 17 15.39 -15.16 -29.76
CA SER A 17 14.23 -15.80 -29.11
C SER A 17 13.26 -16.43 -30.15
N THR A 18 12.45 -17.39 -29.70
CA THR A 18 11.50 -18.16 -30.54
C THR A 18 10.51 -17.26 -31.33
N SER A 19 10.19 -16.08 -30.84
CA SER A 19 9.28 -15.10 -31.48
C SER A 19 9.92 -14.48 -32.74
N ILE A 20 11.22 -14.27 -32.74
CA ILE A 20 11.95 -13.71 -33.89
C ILE A 20 12.13 -14.74 -34.99
N LEU A 21 12.28 -16.00 -34.62
CA LEU A 21 12.41 -17.11 -35.60
C LEU A 21 11.11 -17.32 -36.39
N SER A 22 9.93 -17.17 -35.77
CA SER A 22 8.66 -17.26 -36.47
C SER A 22 8.43 -16.08 -37.43
N TYR A 23 8.93 -14.90 -37.10
CA TYR A 23 8.80 -13.71 -37.97
C TYR A 23 9.75 -13.79 -39.20
N ILE A 24 10.96 -14.30 -39.02
CA ILE A 24 11.91 -14.53 -40.11
C ILE A 24 11.35 -15.57 -41.12
N SER A 25 10.72 -16.62 -40.60
CA SER A 25 10.05 -17.65 -41.42
C SER A 25 8.85 -17.11 -42.22
N LEU A 26 8.15 -16.09 -41.72
CA LEU A 26 7.04 -15.42 -42.41
C LEU A 26 7.54 -14.52 -43.54
N LEU A 27 8.68 -13.84 -43.35
CA LEU A 27 9.32 -12.98 -44.33
C LEU A 27 9.95 -13.76 -45.47
N GLU A 28 10.53 -14.93 -45.20
CA GLU A 28 11.12 -15.81 -46.25
C GLU A 28 10.05 -16.37 -47.22
N ARG A 29 8.77 -16.48 -46.80
CA ARG A 29 7.64 -16.95 -47.64
C ARG A 29 7.06 -15.90 -48.55
N ASN A 30 7.31 -14.59 -48.28
CA ASN A 30 6.66 -13.46 -48.96
C ASN A 30 7.62 -12.63 -49.83
N LEU A 31 8.87 -13.08 -50.06
CA LEU A 31 9.81 -12.38 -50.95
C LEU A 31 9.64 -12.86 -52.39
N PRO A 32 9.41 -11.94 -53.36
CA PRO A 32 9.41 -12.31 -54.76
C PRO A 32 10.80 -12.77 -55.20
N SER A 33 10.85 -13.76 -56.07
CA SER A 33 12.01 -14.58 -56.44
C SER A 33 13.11 -13.87 -57.24
N ARG A 34 13.11 -12.54 -57.34
CA ARG A 34 14.15 -11.75 -58.07
C ARG A 34 14.32 -10.35 -57.47
N ALA A 35 15.07 -10.24 -56.38
CA ALA A 35 15.64 -8.98 -55.96
C ALA A 35 16.99 -9.20 -55.30
N SER A 36 18.07 -8.96 -56.01
CA SER A 36 19.41 -8.89 -55.42
C SER A 36 19.65 -7.48 -54.90
N LEU A 37 19.58 -7.30 -53.59
CA LEU A 37 19.99 -6.06 -52.94
C LEU A 37 21.51 -5.95 -52.87
N THR A 38 22.06 -4.76 -53.18
CA THR A 38 23.50 -4.51 -53.04
C THR A 38 23.92 -4.48 -51.58
N LEU A 39 25.20 -4.80 -51.30
CA LEU A 39 25.75 -4.84 -49.93
C LEU A 39 25.46 -3.57 -49.11
N GLY A 40 25.38 -2.37 -49.76
CA GLY A 40 25.04 -1.10 -49.12
C GLY A 40 23.58 -1.02 -48.72
N GLN A 41 22.66 -1.54 -49.55
CA GLN A 41 21.22 -1.55 -49.24
C GLN A 41 20.86 -2.55 -48.15
N GLN A 42 21.59 -3.66 -48.06
CA GLN A 42 21.46 -4.65 -46.98
C GLN A 42 21.88 -4.06 -45.61
N SER A 43 22.94 -3.24 -45.60
CA SER A 43 23.42 -2.58 -44.38
C SER A 43 22.41 -1.53 -43.84
N VAL A 44 21.84 -0.70 -44.74
CA VAL A 44 20.84 0.29 -44.38
C VAL A 44 19.52 -0.35 -43.97
N PHE A 45 19.14 -1.45 -44.59
CA PHE A 45 17.93 -2.21 -44.23
C PHE A 45 18.10 -2.89 -42.86
N ALA A 46 19.25 -3.47 -42.61
CA ALA A 46 19.60 -4.08 -41.31
C ALA A 46 19.67 -3.03 -40.19
N GLN A 47 20.23 -1.84 -40.47
CA GLN A 47 20.27 -0.76 -39.52
C GLN A 47 18.87 -0.12 -39.23
N ARG A 48 18.02 0.00 -40.27
CA ARG A 48 16.63 0.42 -40.09
C ARG A 48 15.78 -0.62 -39.38
N PHE A 49 16.04 -1.91 -39.62
CA PHE A 49 15.33 -2.99 -38.95
C PHE A 49 15.81 -3.17 -37.52
N CYS A 50 17.11 -3.05 -37.25
CA CYS A 50 17.66 -3.06 -35.90
C CYS A 50 17.15 -1.88 -35.04
N ARG A 51 16.92 -0.70 -35.65
CA ARG A 51 16.27 0.45 -34.94
C ARG A 51 14.78 0.27 -34.71
N LYS A 52 14.09 -0.63 -35.44
CA LYS A 52 12.67 -0.95 -35.23
C LYS A 52 12.43 -2.19 -34.38
N VAL A 53 13.46 -2.99 -34.13
CA VAL A 53 13.44 -4.18 -33.27
C VAL A 53 14.23 -3.95 -31.96
N THR A 54 14.56 -2.71 -31.62
CA THR A 54 14.64 -2.38 -30.20
C THR A 54 13.22 -2.58 -29.69
N THR A 55 12.97 -3.77 -29.18
CA THR A 55 11.81 -4.09 -28.35
C THR A 55 11.67 -2.95 -27.37
N ASP A 56 10.70 -2.11 -27.64
CA ASP A 56 10.12 -1.24 -26.67
C ASP A 56 9.60 -2.18 -25.54
N SER A 57 10.47 -2.57 -24.64
CA SER A 57 10.02 -2.85 -23.29
C SER A 57 9.49 -1.50 -22.87
N SER A 58 8.18 -1.30 -22.95
CA SER A 58 7.51 -0.08 -22.56
C SER A 58 7.79 0.13 -21.06
N SER A 59 8.99 0.59 -20.74
CA SER A 59 9.27 1.20 -19.47
C SER A 59 8.47 2.51 -19.49
N MET A 60 7.32 2.50 -18.84
CA MET A 60 6.55 3.71 -18.67
C MET A 60 7.41 4.65 -17.80
N ASP A 61 7.93 5.71 -18.41
CA ASP A 61 8.60 6.78 -17.67
C ASP A 61 7.53 7.65 -17.01
N LEU A 62 7.57 7.74 -15.69
CA LEU A 62 6.65 8.53 -14.87
C LEU A 62 7.31 9.81 -14.33
N SER A 63 8.50 10.18 -14.83
CA SER A 63 9.28 11.32 -14.32
C SER A 63 8.54 12.66 -14.44
N ASP A 64 7.62 12.80 -15.39
CA ASP A 64 6.81 13.99 -15.61
C ASP A 64 5.52 14.04 -14.78
N MET A 65 5.18 12.95 -14.07
CA MET A 65 4.02 12.92 -13.19
C MET A 65 4.32 13.67 -11.89
N ARG A 66 4.02 14.97 -11.90
CA ARG A 66 4.21 15.87 -10.76
C ARG A 66 2.95 16.66 -10.50
N LYS A 67 2.39 16.54 -9.28
CA LYS A 67 1.34 17.44 -8.79
C LYS A 67 1.98 18.70 -8.21
N LYS A 68 1.41 19.86 -8.52
CA LYS A 68 1.71 21.10 -7.80
C LYS A 68 0.92 21.07 -6.50
N TYR A 69 1.60 21.20 -5.37
CA TYR A 69 0.96 21.45 -4.08
C TYR A 69 0.51 22.91 -4.00
N LYS A 70 -0.37 23.24 -3.07
CA LYS A 70 -0.69 24.64 -2.75
C LYS A 70 0.55 25.32 -2.15
N GLY A 71 0.68 26.63 -2.32
CA GLY A 71 1.89 27.38 -1.97
C GLY A 71 2.18 27.48 -0.47
N ASP A 72 3.08 28.39 -0.09
CA ASP A 72 3.55 28.60 1.29
C ASP A 72 2.43 28.95 2.32
N GLU A 73 1.22 29.23 1.83
CA GLU A 73 0.01 29.46 2.65
C GLU A 73 -0.46 28.21 3.42
N GLU A 74 0.02 27.03 3.04
CA GLU A 74 -0.31 25.74 3.68
C GLU A 74 0.88 25.14 4.45
N CYS A 75 1.82 25.97 4.91
CA CYS A 75 2.91 25.49 5.78
C CYS A 75 2.33 24.92 7.09
N PHE A 76 3.03 23.98 7.67
CA PHE A 76 2.70 23.40 8.98
C PHE A 76 3.85 23.63 9.94
N GLU A 77 3.73 24.70 10.70
CA GLU A 77 4.72 25.09 11.71
C GLU A 77 4.29 24.62 13.10
N GLU A 78 5.22 24.62 14.05
CA GLU A 78 4.98 24.24 15.44
C GLU A 78 3.91 25.11 16.10
N SER A 79 3.82 26.39 15.69
CA SER A 79 2.79 27.35 16.13
C SER A 79 1.37 26.98 15.70
N GLN A 80 1.24 26.12 14.71
CA GLN A 80 -0.04 25.64 14.16
C GLN A 80 -0.49 24.29 14.75
N LEU A 81 0.31 23.72 15.65
CA LEU A 81 -0.12 22.58 16.44
C LEU A 81 -1.30 22.99 17.34
N VAL A 82 -2.45 22.35 17.13
CA VAL A 82 -3.66 22.61 17.94
C VAL A 82 -3.49 22.06 19.36
N SER A 83 -2.68 21.03 19.51
CA SER A 83 -2.35 20.42 20.80
C SER A 83 -0.95 19.80 20.76
N LEU A 84 -0.27 19.84 21.89
CA LEU A 84 0.97 19.08 22.12
C LEU A 84 0.70 17.61 22.52
N ASP A 85 -0.57 17.21 22.62
CA ASP A 85 -0.99 15.81 22.65
C ASP A 85 -1.18 15.31 21.20
N PRO A 86 -0.34 14.38 20.71
CA PRO A 86 -0.42 13.93 19.32
C PRO A 86 -1.73 13.19 18.98
N ILE A 87 -2.44 12.66 19.96
CA ILE A 87 -3.75 12.04 19.73
C ILE A 87 -4.81 13.12 19.47
N LYS A 88 -4.78 14.23 20.20
CA LYS A 88 -5.66 15.38 19.96
C LYS A 88 -5.30 16.07 18.65
N GLN A 89 -4.01 16.21 18.33
CA GLN A 89 -3.56 16.73 17.04
C GLN A 89 -4.03 15.84 15.88
N PHE A 90 -3.97 14.51 16.02
CA PHE A 90 -4.56 13.57 15.07
C PHE A 90 -6.06 13.82 14.90
N GLY A 91 -6.77 13.98 16.02
CA GLY A 91 -8.22 14.23 16.03
C GLY A 91 -8.61 15.49 15.26
N ASN A 92 -7.83 16.55 15.37
CA ASN A 92 -8.05 17.79 14.61
C ASN A 92 -7.90 17.56 13.09
N TRP A 93 -6.80 16.97 12.65
CA TRP A 93 -6.59 16.69 11.24
C TRP A 93 -7.59 15.66 10.67
N PHE A 94 -8.00 14.69 11.49
CA PHE A 94 -9.02 13.71 11.12
C PHE A 94 -10.39 14.36 10.93
N ASP A 95 -10.77 15.28 11.83
CA ASP A 95 -12.02 16.03 11.73
C ASP A 95 -12.06 16.90 10.45
N GLU A 96 -10.96 17.57 10.12
CA GLU A 96 -10.83 18.30 8.87
C GLU A 96 -10.96 17.37 7.64
N ALA A 97 -10.34 16.20 7.69
CA ALA A 97 -10.44 15.20 6.63
C ALA A 97 -11.86 14.68 6.44
N THR A 98 -12.62 14.48 7.52
CA THR A 98 -14.03 14.05 7.44
C THR A 98 -14.95 15.11 6.85
N LYS A 99 -14.57 16.38 6.92
CA LYS A 99 -15.32 17.52 6.37
C LYS A 99 -14.93 17.86 4.93
N CYS A 100 -13.85 17.28 4.40
CA CYS A 100 -13.39 17.50 3.04
C CYS A 100 -14.22 16.66 2.05
N PRO A 101 -15.00 17.28 1.15
CA PRO A 101 -15.92 16.55 0.25
C PRO A 101 -15.21 15.61 -0.72
N GLU A 102 -13.95 15.88 -1.05
CA GLU A 102 -13.14 15.09 -1.97
C GLU A 102 -12.58 13.82 -1.30
N ILE A 103 -12.69 13.68 0.03
CA ILE A 103 -12.23 12.52 0.78
C ILE A 103 -13.43 11.61 1.06
N GLY A 104 -13.57 10.54 0.29
CA GLY A 104 -14.70 9.61 0.41
C GLY A 104 -14.68 8.77 1.70
N GLU A 105 -13.50 8.44 2.23
CA GLU A 105 -13.36 7.53 3.38
C GLU A 105 -12.14 7.94 4.24
N ALA A 106 -12.31 9.00 5.05
CA ALA A 106 -11.24 9.59 5.86
C ALA A 106 -10.59 8.60 6.84
N ASN A 107 -11.34 7.59 7.28
CA ASN A 107 -10.87 6.54 8.19
C ASN A 107 -10.21 5.35 7.51
N ALA A 108 -10.07 5.36 6.17
CA ALA A 108 -9.28 4.37 5.47
C ALA A 108 -7.79 4.62 5.74
N MET A 109 -7.08 3.56 6.14
CA MET A 109 -5.65 3.63 6.43
C MET A 109 -4.92 2.42 5.89
N CYS A 110 -3.69 2.61 5.45
CA CYS A 110 -2.79 1.52 5.15
C CYS A 110 -2.18 0.99 6.45
N ILE A 111 -2.33 -0.30 6.72
CA ILE A 111 -1.57 -0.97 7.78
C ILE A 111 -0.45 -1.79 7.17
N ALA A 112 0.79 -1.50 7.56
CA ALA A 112 1.96 -2.30 7.28
C ALA A 112 2.28 -3.19 8.49
N THR A 113 2.52 -4.46 8.22
CA THR A 113 2.94 -5.48 9.18
C THR A 113 4.14 -6.23 8.60
N ALA A 114 4.90 -6.91 9.42
CA ALA A 114 6.05 -7.67 8.97
C ALA A 114 6.08 -9.05 9.62
N THR A 115 6.66 -10.00 8.90
CA THR A 115 6.99 -11.32 9.46
C THR A 115 8.08 -11.20 10.51
N LYS A 116 8.30 -12.26 11.29
CA LYS A 116 9.36 -12.28 12.31
C LYS A 116 10.76 -12.04 11.74
N ASP A 117 11.00 -12.43 10.47
CA ASP A 117 12.23 -12.20 9.72
C ASP A 117 12.25 -10.84 8.96
N GLY A 118 11.29 -9.95 9.25
CA GLY A 118 11.29 -8.58 8.77
C GLY A 118 10.71 -8.35 7.37
N ARG A 119 10.06 -9.34 6.73
CA ARG A 119 9.42 -9.13 5.41
C ARG A 119 8.13 -8.35 5.55
N PRO A 120 8.04 -7.12 5.00
CA PRO A 120 6.85 -6.30 5.16
C PRO A 120 5.73 -6.73 4.20
N SER A 121 4.51 -6.43 4.62
CA SER A 121 3.33 -6.47 3.76
C SER A 121 2.36 -5.35 4.17
N ALA A 122 1.59 -4.81 3.23
CA ALA A 122 0.67 -3.72 3.49
C ALA A 122 -0.69 -3.93 2.79
N ARG A 123 -1.74 -3.37 3.36
CA ARG A 123 -3.13 -3.38 2.84
C ARG A 123 -3.95 -2.28 3.49
N MET A 124 -5.07 -1.94 2.87
CA MET A 124 -6.02 -1.01 3.47
C MET A 124 -6.88 -1.69 4.53
N VAL A 125 -7.11 -0.99 5.64
CA VAL A 125 -8.08 -1.31 6.68
C VAL A 125 -8.79 -0.03 7.13
N LEU A 126 -9.85 -0.16 7.94
CA LEU A 126 -10.57 1.00 8.44
C LEU A 126 -10.27 1.23 9.92
N LEU A 127 -9.89 2.46 10.26
CA LEU A 127 -9.88 2.91 11.64
C LEU A 127 -11.32 2.86 12.19
N LYS A 128 -11.52 2.24 13.35
CA LYS A 128 -12.84 2.11 14.00
C LYS A 128 -12.93 2.80 15.37
N GLY A 129 -11.87 3.44 15.77
CA GLY A 129 -11.81 4.28 16.95
C GLY A 129 -10.38 4.59 17.34
N TYR A 130 -10.19 5.67 18.03
CA TYR A 130 -8.92 6.06 18.64
C TYR A 130 -9.17 6.70 20.00
N SER A 131 -8.20 6.61 20.87
CA SER A 131 -8.20 7.19 22.23
C SER A 131 -6.74 7.35 22.66
N ASP A 132 -6.53 7.84 23.87
CA ASP A 132 -5.20 7.95 24.49
C ASP A 132 -4.48 6.58 24.58
N GLU A 133 -5.24 5.47 24.57
CA GLU A 133 -4.69 4.13 24.53
C GLU A 133 -4.14 3.75 23.14
N GLY A 134 -4.67 4.33 22.03
CA GLY A 134 -4.25 4.03 20.67
C GLY A 134 -5.36 3.93 19.64
N PHE A 135 -5.05 3.26 18.52
CA PHE A 135 -5.85 3.22 17.30
C PHE A 135 -6.42 1.82 17.07
N ARG A 136 -7.74 1.68 16.97
CA ARG A 136 -8.45 0.40 16.91
C ARG A 136 -8.90 0.07 15.50
N PHE A 137 -8.68 -1.19 15.08
CA PHE A 137 -9.21 -1.76 13.86
C PHE A 137 -9.63 -3.21 14.09
N PHE A 138 -10.44 -3.77 13.17
CA PHE A 138 -10.96 -5.14 13.27
C PHE A 138 -10.59 -5.94 12.03
N THR A 139 -10.29 -7.21 12.21
CA THR A 139 -9.87 -8.10 11.13
C THR A 139 -10.03 -9.58 11.50
N ASN A 140 -9.74 -10.44 10.54
CA ASN A 140 -9.58 -11.88 10.77
C ASN A 140 -8.18 -12.16 11.33
N TYR A 141 -8.08 -12.80 12.47
CA TYR A 141 -6.83 -13.14 13.17
C TYR A 141 -5.97 -14.16 12.40
N GLU A 142 -6.61 -15.04 11.60
CA GLU A 142 -5.92 -16.03 10.77
C GLU A 142 -5.47 -15.48 9.42
N SER A 143 -5.79 -14.22 9.11
CA SER A 143 -5.30 -13.57 7.89
C SER A 143 -3.79 -13.36 7.92
N ARG A 144 -3.18 -13.11 6.74
CA ARG A 144 -1.73 -12.83 6.67
C ARG A 144 -1.28 -11.79 7.68
N LYS A 145 -2.01 -10.65 7.82
CA LYS A 145 -1.67 -9.63 8.82
C LYS A 145 -1.86 -10.13 10.26
N GLY A 146 -2.88 -10.95 10.52
CA GLY A 146 -3.11 -11.55 11.82
C GLY A 146 -1.95 -12.46 12.23
N SER A 147 -1.51 -13.33 11.31
CA SER A 147 -0.36 -14.21 11.54
C SER A 147 0.97 -13.45 11.69
N GLU A 148 1.14 -12.35 10.93
CA GLU A 148 2.30 -11.47 11.07
C GLU A 148 2.29 -10.80 12.45
N LEU A 149 1.16 -10.25 12.90
CA LEU A 149 1.02 -9.61 14.22
C LEU A 149 1.17 -10.57 15.39
N GLU A 150 0.79 -11.83 15.25
CA GLU A 150 1.01 -12.86 16.26
C GLU A 150 2.50 -13.14 16.50
N SER A 151 3.32 -13.08 15.44
CA SER A 151 4.75 -13.37 15.50
C SER A 151 5.63 -12.14 15.66
N ASN A 152 5.11 -10.96 15.29
CA ASN A 152 5.77 -9.66 15.36
C ASN A 152 4.72 -8.57 15.64
N PRO A 153 4.45 -8.26 16.93
CA PRO A 153 3.33 -7.43 17.35
C PRO A 153 3.61 -5.92 17.18
N TYR A 154 4.09 -5.53 16.01
CA TYR A 154 4.32 -4.13 15.64
C TYR A 154 3.67 -3.81 14.31
N ALA A 155 3.14 -2.61 14.18
CA ALA A 155 2.56 -2.13 12.95
C ALA A 155 2.87 -0.65 12.71
N CYS A 156 2.80 -0.28 11.42
CA CYS A 156 2.75 1.10 10.98
C CYS A 156 1.40 1.36 10.30
N LEU A 157 0.69 2.38 10.75
CA LEU A 157 -0.53 2.90 10.12
C LEU A 157 -0.17 4.15 9.32
N VAL A 158 -0.71 4.26 8.11
CA VAL A 158 -0.53 5.44 7.27
C VAL A 158 -1.89 5.92 6.76
N PHE A 159 -2.21 7.18 7.05
CA PHE A 159 -3.30 7.92 6.41
C PHE A 159 -2.70 8.82 5.35
N TYR A 160 -3.36 8.92 4.20
CA TYR A 160 -3.00 9.86 3.15
C TYR A 160 -4.27 10.53 2.63
N TRP A 161 -4.39 11.81 2.92
CA TRP A 161 -5.50 12.66 2.49
C TRP A 161 -4.99 13.58 1.39
N GLU A 162 -5.00 13.06 0.17
CA GLU A 162 -4.44 13.72 -1.00
C GLU A 162 -5.00 15.12 -1.26
N PRO A 163 -6.33 15.39 -1.10
CA PRO A 163 -6.87 16.73 -1.28
C PRO A 163 -6.32 17.77 -0.28
N LEU A 164 -5.92 17.34 0.91
CA LEU A 164 -5.32 18.17 1.94
C LEU A 164 -3.79 18.20 1.89
N ASN A 165 -3.17 17.43 0.99
CA ASN A 165 -1.72 17.22 0.94
C ASN A 165 -1.13 16.77 2.28
N ARG A 166 -1.88 15.96 3.05
CA ARG A 166 -1.49 15.51 4.39
C ARG A 166 -1.30 14.00 4.45
N GLN A 167 -0.27 13.61 5.20
CA GLN A 167 -0.04 12.23 5.60
C GLN A 167 0.16 12.16 7.10
N ILE A 168 -0.39 11.12 7.72
CA ILE A 168 -0.07 10.79 9.12
C ILE A 168 0.48 9.37 9.15
N ARG A 169 1.61 9.17 9.82
CA ARG A 169 2.23 7.88 10.05
C ARG A 169 2.29 7.59 11.54
N ILE A 170 1.80 6.43 11.93
CA ILE A 170 1.69 6.00 13.33
C ILE A 170 2.38 4.65 13.46
N GLU A 171 3.40 4.57 14.31
CA GLU A 171 4.08 3.32 14.63
C GLU A 171 3.79 2.93 16.08
N GLY A 172 3.49 1.66 16.30
CA GLY A 172 3.12 1.20 17.62
C GLY A 172 3.19 -0.31 17.81
N ALA A 173 3.17 -0.70 19.09
CA ALA A 173 2.91 -2.07 19.49
C ALA A 173 1.43 -2.39 19.31
N VAL A 174 1.14 -3.64 18.96
CA VAL A 174 -0.22 -4.10 18.64
C VAL A 174 -0.66 -5.16 19.62
N GLU A 175 -1.84 -4.97 20.20
CA GLU A 175 -2.46 -5.94 21.11
C GLU A 175 -3.87 -6.28 20.64
N ARG A 176 -4.36 -7.46 20.97
CA ARG A 176 -5.79 -7.79 20.81
C ARG A 176 -6.60 -7.02 21.85
N ILE A 177 -7.71 -6.43 21.43
CA ILE A 177 -8.65 -5.84 22.40
C ILE A 177 -9.45 -6.94 23.12
N PRO A 178 -10.09 -6.64 24.26
CA PRO A 178 -10.93 -7.59 24.97
C PRO A 178 -11.98 -8.24 24.06
N PHE A 179 -12.26 -9.53 24.28
CA PHE A 179 -13.23 -10.29 23.49
C PHE A 179 -14.60 -9.63 23.47
N GLN A 180 -15.09 -9.14 24.63
CA GLN A 180 -16.39 -8.48 24.71
C GLN A 180 -16.49 -7.25 23.81
N SER A 181 -15.45 -6.42 23.77
CA SER A 181 -15.40 -5.23 22.88
C SER A 181 -15.43 -5.64 21.42
N SER A 182 -14.79 -6.75 21.04
CA SER A 182 -14.85 -7.31 19.70
C SER A 182 -16.25 -7.82 19.37
N CYS A 183 -16.90 -8.50 20.31
CA CYS A 183 -18.25 -9.04 20.20
C CYS A 183 -19.29 -7.94 20.03
N ASP A 184 -19.20 -6.89 20.85
CA ASP A 184 -20.11 -5.73 20.80
C ASP A 184 -19.99 -5.03 19.43
N TYR A 185 -18.77 -4.81 18.96
CA TYR A 185 -18.57 -4.21 17.63
C TYR A 185 -19.03 -5.15 16.52
N PHE A 186 -18.77 -6.47 16.61
CA PHE A 186 -19.23 -7.44 15.61
C PHE A 186 -20.73 -7.35 15.41
N HIS A 187 -21.50 -7.35 16.51
CA HIS A 187 -22.96 -7.32 16.48
C HIS A 187 -23.56 -5.93 16.15
N SER A 188 -22.81 -4.85 16.32
CA SER A 188 -23.22 -3.52 15.86
C SER A 188 -23.16 -3.36 14.34
N ARG A 189 -22.48 -4.26 13.63
CA ARG A 189 -22.36 -4.22 12.18
C ARG A 189 -23.62 -4.74 11.50
N PRO A 190 -23.92 -4.29 10.26
CA PRO A 190 -24.98 -4.90 9.45
C PRO A 190 -24.83 -6.42 9.36
N LYS A 191 -25.95 -7.16 9.39
CA LYS A 191 -25.96 -8.62 9.36
C LYS A 191 -25.18 -9.21 8.18
N SER A 192 -25.28 -8.60 7.00
CA SER A 192 -24.50 -8.97 5.82
C SER A 192 -22.98 -8.89 6.06
N SER A 193 -22.52 -7.88 6.80
CA SER A 193 -21.10 -7.73 7.17
C SER A 193 -20.66 -8.76 8.21
N GLN A 194 -21.55 -9.17 9.12
CA GLN A 194 -21.29 -10.25 10.07
C GLN A 194 -21.16 -11.58 9.32
N ILE A 195 -22.08 -11.89 8.41
CA ILE A 195 -22.06 -13.08 7.55
C ILE A 195 -20.79 -13.09 6.69
N GLY A 196 -20.44 -11.97 6.06
CA GLY A 196 -19.21 -11.85 5.28
C GLY A 196 -17.95 -12.18 6.07
N ALA A 197 -17.89 -11.80 7.36
CA ALA A 197 -16.78 -12.16 8.24
C ALA A 197 -16.73 -13.66 8.56
N VAL A 198 -17.89 -14.32 8.66
CA VAL A 198 -17.97 -15.78 8.86
C VAL A 198 -17.60 -16.55 7.59
N VAL A 199 -18.05 -16.07 6.40
CA VAL A 199 -17.72 -16.67 5.09
C VAL A 199 -16.22 -16.63 4.83
N SER A 200 -15.61 -15.49 5.15
CA SER A 200 -14.24 -15.21 4.77
C SER A 200 -13.22 -15.76 5.76
N ARG A 201 -12.60 -16.90 5.41
CA ARG A 201 -11.31 -17.31 6.00
C ARG A 201 -10.23 -16.49 5.31
N GLN A 202 -10.10 -15.23 5.72
CA GLN A 202 -9.32 -14.22 5.01
C GLN A 202 -7.88 -14.66 4.72
N SER A 203 -7.41 -14.41 3.49
CA SER A 203 -6.09 -14.79 2.97
C SER A 203 -5.91 -16.28 2.64
N THR A 204 -6.94 -17.13 2.79
CA THR A 204 -6.87 -18.52 2.33
C THR A 204 -7.27 -18.63 0.86
N PRO A 205 -6.64 -19.54 0.08
CA PRO A 205 -7.06 -19.82 -1.28
C PRO A 205 -8.51 -20.32 -1.34
N VAL A 206 -9.24 -19.90 -2.36
CA VAL A 206 -10.60 -20.39 -2.65
C VAL A 206 -10.67 -20.81 -4.12
N PRO A 207 -11.53 -21.77 -4.50
CA PRO A 207 -11.59 -22.26 -5.89
C PRO A 207 -11.97 -21.16 -6.90
N ASN A 208 -12.97 -20.35 -6.57
CA ASN A 208 -13.46 -19.26 -7.42
C ASN A 208 -14.42 -18.35 -6.63
N ARG A 209 -14.94 -17.33 -7.28
CA ARG A 209 -15.90 -16.37 -6.66
C ARG A 209 -17.25 -17.00 -6.34
N ASP A 210 -17.69 -17.97 -7.12
CA ASP A 210 -19.02 -18.60 -6.94
C ASP A 210 -19.05 -19.44 -5.67
N TYR A 211 -17.95 -20.05 -5.28
CA TYR A 211 -17.80 -20.69 -3.97
C TYR A 211 -18.12 -19.72 -2.82
N LEU A 212 -17.60 -18.50 -2.87
CA LEU A 212 -17.88 -17.49 -1.83
C LEU A 212 -19.34 -17.03 -1.87
N ARG A 213 -19.94 -16.88 -3.07
CA ARG A 213 -21.36 -16.51 -3.23
C ARG A 213 -22.28 -17.59 -2.65
N GLN A 214 -22.00 -18.86 -2.95
CA GLN A 214 -22.76 -19.97 -2.44
C GLN A 214 -22.69 -20.04 -0.91
N LYS A 215 -21.48 -19.95 -0.34
CA LYS A 215 -21.28 -19.92 1.11
C LYS A 215 -21.98 -18.76 1.79
N ASN A 216 -21.98 -17.58 1.16
CA ASN A 216 -22.72 -16.43 1.67
C ASN A 216 -24.22 -16.70 1.70
N ALA A 217 -24.79 -17.21 0.61
CA ALA A 217 -26.23 -17.53 0.53
C ALA A 217 -26.64 -18.62 1.55
N GLU A 218 -25.83 -19.66 1.72
CA GLU A 218 -26.05 -20.70 2.74
C GLU A 218 -26.11 -20.11 4.16
N LEU A 219 -25.23 -19.16 4.48
CA LEU A 219 -25.19 -18.54 5.80
C LEU A 219 -26.27 -17.45 5.98
N GLU A 220 -26.66 -16.75 4.92
CA GLU A 220 -27.79 -15.83 4.94
C GLU A 220 -29.08 -16.57 5.30
N GLU A 221 -29.36 -17.70 4.66
CA GLU A 221 -30.54 -18.52 4.98
C GLU A 221 -30.44 -19.12 6.39
N LYS A 222 -29.26 -19.66 6.74
CA LYS A 222 -29.03 -20.26 8.07
C LYS A 222 -29.29 -19.28 9.22
N TYR A 223 -28.86 -18.04 9.07
CA TYR A 223 -28.97 -17.02 10.11
C TYR A 223 -30.12 -16.04 9.88
N LYS A 224 -31.04 -16.32 8.97
CA LYS A 224 -32.14 -15.44 8.60
C LYS A 224 -32.87 -14.85 9.81
N ASP A 225 -33.27 -15.70 10.73
CA ASP A 225 -34.06 -15.36 11.92
C ASP A 225 -33.27 -15.48 13.23
N THR A 226 -31.97 -15.69 13.15
CA THR A 226 -31.10 -15.86 14.33
C THR A 226 -29.91 -14.91 14.30
N GLN A 227 -29.29 -14.73 15.44
CA GLN A 227 -28.07 -13.95 15.54
C GLN A 227 -26.90 -14.70 14.90
N VAL A 228 -26.04 -13.99 14.19
CA VAL A 228 -24.79 -14.52 13.66
C VAL A 228 -23.77 -14.59 14.80
N PRO A 229 -23.23 -15.76 15.15
CA PRO A 229 -22.19 -15.84 16.16
C PRO A 229 -20.91 -15.21 15.65
N MET A 230 -20.22 -14.43 16.51
CA MET A 230 -18.89 -13.93 16.17
C MET A 230 -17.92 -15.10 16.15
N PRO A 231 -17.19 -15.32 15.03
CA PRO A 231 -16.19 -16.39 14.98
C PRO A 231 -14.97 -16.05 15.84
N ASP A 232 -14.33 -17.05 16.42
CA ASP A 232 -13.14 -16.95 17.26
C ASP A 232 -11.90 -16.40 16.53
N TYR A 233 -11.88 -16.58 15.22
CA TYR A 233 -10.83 -16.06 14.34
C TYR A 233 -11.05 -14.59 13.91
N TRP A 234 -12.04 -13.88 14.45
CA TRP A 234 -12.31 -12.49 14.11
C TRP A 234 -12.37 -11.62 15.36
N GLY A 235 -11.81 -10.41 15.27
CA GLY A 235 -11.88 -9.45 16.36
C GLY A 235 -11.02 -8.22 16.10
N GLY A 236 -10.80 -7.46 17.17
CA GLY A 236 -10.11 -6.18 17.11
C GLY A 236 -8.68 -6.22 17.63
N TYR A 237 -7.91 -5.29 17.10
CA TYR A 237 -6.59 -4.91 17.58
C TYR A 237 -6.58 -3.44 17.96
N ILE A 238 -5.69 -3.08 18.88
CA ILE A 238 -5.30 -1.72 19.19
C ILE A 238 -3.82 -1.54 18.89
N VAL A 239 -3.46 -0.48 18.16
CA VAL A 239 -2.08 -0.04 17.95
C VAL A 239 -1.78 1.01 18.99
N LYS A 240 -0.92 0.70 19.95
CA LYS A 240 -0.44 1.61 21.02
C LYS A 240 0.75 2.39 20.49
N PRO A 241 0.61 3.68 20.18
CA PRO A 241 1.64 4.41 19.47
C PRO A 241 2.83 4.77 20.35
N TYR A 242 4.02 4.66 19.78
CA TYR A 242 5.26 5.25 20.32
C TYR A 242 5.85 6.31 19.39
N LEU A 243 5.32 6.42 18.14
CA LEU A 243 5.67 7.45 17.17
C LEU A 243 4.43 7.86 16.38
N ILE A 244 4.22 9.18 16.25
CA ILE A 244 3.20 9.77 15.35
C ILE A 244 3.87 10.91 14.59
N GLU A 245 3.90 10.80 13.25
CA GLU A 245 4.43 11.82 12.36
C GLU A 245 3.30 12.48 11.58
N PHE A 246 3.28 13.80 11.61
CA PHE A 246 2.42 14.66 10.80
C PHE A 246 3.25 15.23 9.65
N TRP A 247 2.85 14.95 8.42
CA TRP A 247 3.50 15.41 7.21
C TRP A 247 2.53 16.28 6.39
N GLN A 248 2.99 17.48 6.03
CA GLN A 248 2.27 18.42 5.15
C GLN A 248 3.07 18.65 3.88
N GLY A 249 2.44 18.44 2.71
CA GLY A 249 3.07 18.63 1.41
C GLY A 249 3.27 20.10 1.05
N GLN A 250 4.47 20.45 0.53
CA GLN A 250 4.85 21.79 0.08
C GLN A 250 5.31 21.79 -1.37
N THR A 251 5.06 22.90 -2.11
CA THR A 251 5.38 23.03 -3.55
C THR A 251 6.88 23.01 -3.84
N ASN A 252 7.69 23.53 -2.92
CA ASN A 252 9.15 23.63 -3.05
C ASN A 252 9.89 22.35 -2.63
N ARG A 253 9.16 21.26 -2.32
CA ARG A 253 9.65 19.99 -1.75
C ARG A 253 10.26 20.10 -0.33
N LEU A 254 10.20 21.25 0.29
CA LEU A 254 10.55 21.41 1.71
C LEU A 254 9.30 21.10 2.53
N HIS A 255 8.90 19.83 2.52
CA HIS A 255 7.70 19.37 3.19
C HIS A 255 7.83 19.48 4.71
N ASP A 256 6.76 19.87 5.38
CA ASP A 256 6.74 19.95 6.83
C ASP A 256 6.58 18.58 7.45
N ARG A 257 7.42 18.26 8.42
CA ARG A 257 7.39 16.99 9.13
C ARG A 257 7.60 17.25 10.62
N ILE A 258 6.53 17.11 11.40
CA ILE A 258 6.59 17.15 12.86
C ILE A 258 6.35 15.75 13.38
N VAL A 259 7.31 15.19 14.10
CA VAL A 259 7.23 13.86 14.68
C VAL A 259 7.14 13.95 16.20
N PHE A 260 6.17 13.23 16.75
CA PHE A 260 6.04 12.96 18.18
C PHE A 260 6.56 11.56 18.48
N THR A 261 7.36 11.43 19.53
CA THR A 261 7.88 10.14 20.00
C THR A 261 7.71 10.01 21.51
N LYS A 262 7.50 8.80 21.99
CA LYS A 262 7.63 8.48 23.41
C LYS A 262 9.10 8.16 23.70
N PRO A 263 9.76 8.87 24.61
CA PRO A 263 11.10 8.52 25.05
C PRO A 263 11.14 7.07 25.56
N LYS A 264 12.27 6.42 25.39
CA LYS A 264 12.47 5.10 25.99
C LYS A 264 12.66 5.24 27.51
N ASP A 265 12.37 4.17 28.23
CA ASP A 265 12.57 4.13 29.68
C ASP A 265 14.04 4.49 30.01
N GLY A 266 14.20 5.52 30.86
CA GLY A 266 15.51 6.04 31.25
C GLY A 266 16.06 7.20 30.41
N GLU A 267 15.43 7.57 29.31
CA GLU A 267 15.77 8.78 28.54
C GLU A 267 15.00 9.97 29.14
N SER A 268 15.65 10.77 29.98
CA SER A 268 15.05 11.96 30.61
C SER A 268 15.53 13.29 30.04
N GLU A 269 16.62 13.30 29.28
CA GLU A 269 17.17 14.52 28.69
C GLU A 269 16.68 14.70 27.25
N LEU A 270 16.20 15.92 26.97
CA LEU A 270 15.79 16.29 25.62
C LEU A 270 17.02 16.51 24.73
N GLY A 271 17.01 15.98 23.52
CA GLY A 271 17.99 16.30 22.50
C GLY A 271 17.92 17.76 22.04
N GLU A 272 18.94 18.25 21.35
CA GLU A 272 19.10 19.66 20.92
C GLU A 272 17.87 20.24 20.20
N PHE A 273 17.15 19.43 19.39
CA PHE A 273 15.99 19.87 18.61
C PHE A 273 14.66 19.25 19.11
N GLN A 274 14.69 18.68 20.30
CA GLN A 274 13.51 18.07 20.91
C GLN A 274 12.82 19.03 21.86
N HIS A 275 11.51 19.01 21.86
CA HIS A 275 10.65 19.82 22.73
C HIS A 275 9.73 18.89 23.52
N ALA A 276 9.48 19.24 24.77
CA ALA A 276 8.51 18.53 25.60
C ALA A 276 7.10 18.68 25.04
N ALA A 277 6.32 17.61 25.13
CA ALA A 277 4.93 17.56 24.73
C ALA A 277 4.04 16.97 25.87
N GLU A 278 2.73 16.92 25.67
CA GLU A 278 1.81 16.41 26.69
C GLU A 278 1.92 14.87 26.83
N GLY A 279 1.54 14.33 27.98
CA GLY A 279 1.45 12.88 28.21
C GLY A 279 2.77 12.11 28.08
N GLY A 280 3.90 12.77 28.35
CA GLY A 280 5.24 12.17 28.26
C GLY A 280 5.73 11.99 26.81
N TRP A 281 5.14 12.66 25.85
CA TRP A 281 5.64 12.78 24.50
C TRP A 281 6.72 13.85 24.38
N VAL A 282 7.54 13.70 23.37
CA VAL A 282 8.45 14.74 22.87
C VAL A 282 8.22 14.93 21.38
N TYR A 283 8.42 16.14 20.86
CA TYR A 283 8.30 16.38 19.43
C TYR A 283 9.53 17.09 18.87
N GLN A 284 9.72 16.93 17.58
CA GLN A 284 10.76 17.61 16.81
C GLN A 284 10.36 17.72 15.34
N ARG A 285 10.98 18.68 14.64
CA ARG A 285 10.87 18.79 13.18
C ARG A 285 11.91 17.90 12.51
N LEU A 286 11.51 17.20 11.45
CA LEU A 286 12.43 16.45 10.60
C LEU A 286 12.63 17.14 9.26
N SER A 287 13.83 16.99 8.70
CA SER A 287 14.07 17.34 7.29
C SER A 287 13.20 16.48 6.37
N PRO A 288 12.63 17.05 5.28
CA PRO A 288 11.78 16.33 4.32
C PRO A 288 12.52 15.26 3.54
#